data_68bf5d24722159114643b0de54a79276
#
_entry.id   68bf5d24722159114643b0de54a79276
#
_cell.length_a   1.000
_cell.length_b   1.000
_cell.length_c   1.000
_cell.angle_alpha   90.00
_cell.angle_beta   90.00
_cell.angle_gamma   90.00
#
_symmetry.space_group_name_H-M   'P 1'
#
loop_
_entity.id
_entity.type
_entity.pdbx_description
1 polymer ?
#
loop_
_entity_poly.entity_id
_entity_poly.type
_entity_poly.pdbx_seq_one_letter_code
_entity_poly.pdbx_strand_id
1 'polypeptide(L)'
;MTTTDTLETILRSARATVQARGYNALSFRELAKEVGIKSASIHYYFPTKGDLGAALAKRYAEEAAAFLQKLTESKSTLPERIRAYTGIFRAALADDNRMCLYGIMAAERADLPVKGSAKSQRILARVRAT
;
A
#
# COMPACT_ATOMS: atom_id res chain seq x y z
N MET A 1 15.57 -0.91 18.26
CA MET A 1 14.35 -0.84 17.40
C MET A 1 13.21 -1.56 18.12
N THR A 2 12.08 -0.89 18.30
CA THR A 2 10.91 -1.48 18.93
C THR A 2 10.17 -2.40 17.94
N THR A 3 9.26 -3.23 18.46
CA THR A 3 8.41 -4.10 17.63
C THR A 3 7.60 -3.28 16.62
N THR A 4 7.03 -2.15 17.06
CA THR A 4 6.28 -1.25 16.20
C THR A 4 7.16 -0.65 15.10
N ASP A 5 8.38 -0.24 15.43
CA ASP A 5 9.31 0.32 14.44
C ASP A 5 9.72 -0.71 13.40
N THR A 6 9.94 -1.96 13.82
CA THR A 6 10.28 -3.05 12.92
C THR A 6 9.13 -3.32 11.95
N LEU A 7 7.90 -3.41 12.46
CA LEU A 7 6.71 -3.61 11.65
C LEU A 7 6.54 -2.50 10.60
N GLU A 8 6.68 -1.25 11.02
CA GLU A 8 6.56 -0.10 10.12
C GLU A 8 7.65 -0.11 9.05
N THR A 9 8.87 -0.49 9.41
CA THR A 9 9.98 -0.57 8.47
C THR A 9 9.72 -1.66 7.42
N ILE A 10 9.22 -2.83 7.85
CA ILE A 10 8.86 -3.92 6.94
C ILE A 10 7.79 -3.46 5.94
N LEU A 11 6.72 -2.85 6.44
CA LEU A 11 5.62 -2.37 5.62
C LEU A 11 6.07 -1.30 4.63
N ARG A 12 6.91 -0.38 5.06
CA ARG A 12 7.44 0.68 4.20
C ARG A 12 8.29 0.11 3.06
N SER A 13 9.20 -0.81 3.39
CA SER A 13 10.07 -1.45 2.40
C SER A 13 9.26 -2.29 1.42
N ALA A 14 8.30 -3.07 1.92
CA ALA A 14 7.42 -3.88 1.09
C ALA A 14 6.58 -3.03 0.14
N ARG A 15 6.02 -1.94 0.65
CA ARG A 15 5.24 -0.99 -0.17
C ARG A 15 6.08 -0.41 -1.30
N ALA A 16 7.31 0.00 -1.01
CA ALA A 16 8.22 0.55 -2.01
C ALA A 16 8.50 -0.48 -3.12
N THR A 17 8.73 -1.73 -2.75
CA THR A 17 8.96 -2.82 -3.71
C THR A 17 7.75 -3.04 -4.60
N VAL A 18 6.56 -3.13 -4.02
CA VAL A 18 5.32 -3.34 -4.78
C VAL A 18 5.06 -2.20 -5.75
N GLN A 19 5.22 -0.95 -5.30
CA GLN A 19 5.00 0.22 -6.16
C GLN A 19 6.02 0.33 -7.28
N ALA A 20 7.25 -0.10 -7.06
CA ALA A 20 8.31 -0.03 -8.06
C ALA A 20 8.31 -1.22 -9.03
N ARG A 21 8.00 -2.43 -8.56
CA ARG A 21 8.21 -3.67 -9.33
C ARG A 21 7.03 -4.63 -9.31
N GLY A 22 5.95 -4.30 -8.61
CA GLY A 22 4.76 -5.14 -8.53
C GLY A 22 4.79 -6.13 -7.36
N TYR A 23 3.62 -6.71 -7.09
CA TYR A 23 3.44 -7.65 -5.97
C TYR A 23 4.27 -8.93 -6.13
N ASN A 24 4.38 -9.43 -7.36
CA ASN A 24 5.13 -10.66 -7.61
C ASN A 24 6.63 -10.52 -7.36
N ALA A 25 7.16 -9.30 -7.39
CA ALA A 25 8.55 -9.03 -7.07
C ALA A 25 8.83 -9.06 -5.56
N LEU A 26 7.79 -9.06 -4.74
CA LEU A 26 7.91 -9.07 -3.29
C LEU A 26 8.40 -10.43 -2.80
N SER A 27 9.54 -10.45 -2.13
CA SER A 27 10.18 -11.63 -1.58
C SER A 27 10.60 -11.37 -0.15
N PHE A 28 10.27 -12.28 0.75
CA PHE A 28 10.66 -12.15 2.17
C PHE A 28 12.18 -12.15 2.34
N ARG A 29 12.87 -12.91 1.50
CA ARG A 29 14.33 -12.97 1.52
C ARG A 29 14.96 -11.62 1.18
N GLU A 30 14.50 -11.01 0.09
CA GLU A 30 15.00 -9.71 -0.34
C GLU A 30 14.57 -8.61 0.63
N LEU A 31 13.34 -8.69 1.12
CA LEU A 31 12.81 -7.74 2.09
C LEU A 31 13.61 -7.77 3.39
N ALA A 32 13.97 -8.96 3.86
CA ALA A 32 14.81 -9.12 5.06
C ALA A 32 16.17 -8.46 4.88
N LYS A 33 16.77 -8.59 3.71
CA LYS A 33 18.04 -7.92 3.38
C LYS A 33 17.91 -6.41 3.43
N GLU A 34 16.87 -5.87 2.84
CA GLU A 34 16.63 -4.41 2.80
C GLU A 34 16.39 -3.84 4.19
N VAL A 35 15.62 -4.54 5.00
CA VAL A 35 15.29 -4.11 6.37
C VAL A 35 16.45 -4.35 7.34
N GLY A 36 17.33 -5.32 7.03
CA GLY A 36 18.47 -5.66 7.88
C GLY A 36 18.11 -6.60 9.02
N ILE A 37 17.14 -7.49 8.79
CA ILE A 37 16.71 -8.50 9.76
C ILE A 37 16.71 -9.89 9.11
N LYS A 38 16.47 -10.92 9.91
CA LYS A 38 16.36 -12.29 9.41
C LYS A 38 14.98 -12.53 8.79
N SER A 39 14.89 -13.37 7.76
CA SER A 39 13.62 -13.77 7.16
C SER A 39 12.64 -14.33 8.19
N ALA A 40 13.13 -15.08 9.16
CA ALA A 40 12.31 -15.61 10.25
C ALA A 40 11.59 -14.51 11.03
N SER A 41 12.22 -13.35 11.18
CA SER A 41 11.62 -12.21 11.87
C SER A 41 10.44 -11.65 11.06
N ILE A 42 10.54 -11.63 9.73
CA ILE A 42 9.43 -11.21 8.87
C ILE A 42 8.27 -12.20 8.98
N HIS A 43 8.55 -13.51 8.96
CA HIS A 43 7.54 -14.56 9.12
C HIS A 43 6.83 -14.49 10.47
N TYR A 44 7.51 -13.99 11.50
CA TYR A 44 6.88 -13.76 12.80
C TYR A 44 5.72 -12.75 12.70
N TYR A 45 5.91 -11.65 11.97
CA TYR A 45 4.87 -10.64 11.78
C TYR A 45 3.86 -11.04 10.71
N PHE A 46 4.32 -11.66 9.64
CA PHE A 46 3.50 -12.02 8.48
C PHE A 46 3.79 -13.48 8.10
N PRO A 47 3.00 -14.44 8.60
CA PRO A 47 3.26 -15.86 8.33
C PRO A 47 3.35 -16.20 6.85
N THR A 48 2.56 -15.53 6.01
CA THR A 48 2.57 -15.75 4.56
C THR A 48 2.71 -14.44 3.80
N LYS A 49 3.08 -14.53 2.53
CA LYS A 49 3.12 -13.37 1.63
C LYS A 49 1.73 -12.74 1.50
N GLY A 50 0.67 -13.53 1.51
CA GLY A 50 -0.70 -13.04 1.50
C GLY A 50 -1.04 -12.20 2.73
N ASP A 51 -0.52 -12.57 3.90
CA ASP A 51 -0.70 -11.77 5.12
C ASP A 51 -0.02 -10.42 4.99
N LEU A 52 1.18 -10.37 4.43
CA LEU A 52 1.88 -9.12 4.17
C LEU A 52 1.11 -8.26 3.17
N GLY A 53 0.64 -8.86 2.07
CA GLY A 53 -0.17 -8.17 1.08
C GLY A 53 -1.45 -7.59 1.66
N ALA A 54 -2.13 -8.36 2.52
CA ALA A 54 -3.34 -7.91 3.21
C ALA A 54 -3.05 -6.74 4.15
N ALA A 55 -1.92 -6.76 4.86
CA ALA A 55 -1.51 -5.68 5.75
C ALA A 55 -1.20 -4.40 4.97
N LEU A 56 -0.53 -4.52 3.82
CA LEU A 56 -0.27 -3.39 2.93
C LEU A 56 -1.57 -2.76 2.43
N ALA A 57 -2.51 -3.59 1.98
CA ALA A 57 -3.81 -3.13 1.50
C ALA A 57 -4.59 -2.42 2.62
N LYS A 58 -4.58 -2.98 3.82
CA LYS A 58 -5.25 -2.38 4.97
C LYS A 58 -4.66 -1.02 5.33
N ARG A 59 -3.34 -0.93 5.41
CA ARG A 59 -2.64 0.32 5.73
C ARG A 59 -2.93 1.39 4.68
N TYR A 60 -2.86 1.02 3.42
CA TYR A 60 -3.13 1.94 2.33
C TYR A 60 -4.58 2.41 2.33
N ALA A 61 -5.53 1.52 2.66
CA ALA A 61 -6.95 1.89 2.79
C ALA A 61 -7.17 2.89 3.92
N GLU A 62 -6.50 2.71 5.05
CA GLU A 62 -6.59 3.62 6.19
C GLU A 62 -6.04 5.00 5.82
N GLU A 63 -4.91 5.05 5.13
CA GLU A 63 -4.31 6.30 4.66
C GLU A 63 -5.23 7.01 3.65
N ALA A 64 -5.81 6.28 2.71
CA ALA A 64 -6.70 6.83 1.71
C ALA A 64 -7.99 7.36 2.35
N ALA A 65 -8.56 6.62 3.30
CA ALA A 65 -9.75 7.04 4.02
C ALA A 65 -9.49 8.32 4.82
N ALA A 66 -8.35 8.41 5.50
CA ALA A 66 -7.96 9.60 6.24
C ALA A 66 -7.77 10.81 5.33
N PHE A 67 -7.14 10.61 4.17
CA PHE A 67 -6.95 11.66 3.17
C PHE A 67 -8.30 12.18 2.65
N LEU A 68 -9.20 11.26 2.27
CA LEU A 68 -10.52 11.61 1.75
C LEU A 68 -11.35 12.33 2.80
N GLN A 69 -11.25 11.91 4.06
CA GLN A 69 -11.95 12.57 5.16
C GLN A 69 -11.47 14.01 5.34
N LYS A 70 -10.16 14.24 5.36
CA LYS A 70 -9.58 15.58 5.45
C LYS A 70 -10.02 16.45 4.28
N LEU A 71 -10.05 15.87 3.08
CA LEU A 71 -10.46 16.58 1.87
C LEU A 71 -11.94 16.99 1.95
N THR A 72 -12.80 16.10 2.48
CA THR A 72 -14.22 16.36 2.63
C THR A 72 -14.49 17.43 3.71
N GLU A 73 -13.74 17.41 4.80
CA GLU A 73 -13.87 18.36 5.90
C GLU A 73 -13.24 19.73 5.58
N SER A 74 -12.38 19.80 4.58
CA SER A 74 -11.72 21.05 4.20
C SER A 74 -12.71 22.03 3.61
N LYS A 75 -12.45 23.34 3.78
CA LYS A 75 -13.27 24.42 3.18
C LYS A 75 -12.81 24.73 1.75
N SER A 76 -12.14 23.79 1.09
CA SER A 76 -11.64 23.96 -0.24
C SER A 76 -12.75 23.85 -1.29
N THR A 77 -12.52 24.50 -2.44
CA THR A 77 -13.44 24.44 -3.58
C THR A 77 -13.33 23.07 -4.29
N LEU A 78 -14.32 22.73 -5.11
CA LEU A 78 -14.29 21.51 -5.89
C LEU A 78 -13.03 21.38 -6.76
N PRO A 79 -12.61 22.43 -7.52
CA PRO A 79 -11.36 22.37 -8.29
C PRO A 79 -10.13 22.07 -7.42
N GLU A 80 -10.07 22.66 -6.23
CA GLU A 80 -8.97 22.41 -5.28
C GLU A 80 -8.95 20.96 -4.81
N ARG A 81 -10.13 20.40 -4.51
CA ARG A 81 -10.27 18.99 -4.11
C ARG A 81 -9.84 18.04 -5.23
N ILE A 82 -10.24 18.33 -6.45
CA ILE A 82 -9.83 17.53 -7.62
C ILE A 82 -8.32 17.57 -7.79
N ARG A 83 -7.69 18.75 -7.68
CA ARG A 83 -6.24 18.89 -7.76
C ARG A 83 -5.53 18.13 -6.66
N ALA A 84 -6.03 18.17 -5.43
CA ALA A 84 -5.46 17.43 -4.31
C ALA A 84 -5.54 15.92 -4.54
N TYR A 85 -6.68 15.43 -5.02
CA TYR A 85 -6.90 14.03 -5.32
C TYR A 85 -5.98 13.53 -6.45
N THR A 86 -5.94 14.25 -7.56
CA THR A 86 -5.08 13.87 -8.70
C THR A 86 -3.60 14.03 -8.38
N GLY A 87 -3.27 14.91 -7.44
CA GLY A 87 -1.90 15.13 -6.96
C GLY A 87 -1.26 13.87 -6.38
N ILE A 88 -2.04 12.96 -5.81
CA ILE A 88 -1.55 11.68 -5.28
C ILE A 88 -0.90 10.87 -6.39
N PHE A 89 -1.58 10.75 -7.53
CA PHE A 89 -1.09 9.98 -8.67
C PHE A 89 0.13 10.64 -9.30
N ARG A 90 0.11 11.96 -9.40
CA ARG A 90 1.25 12.74 -9.91
C ARG A 90 2.47 12.59 -9.03
N ALA A 91 2.30 12.63 -7.71
CA ALA A 91 3.39 12.46 -6.76
C ALA A 91 4.00 11.06 -6.85
N ALA A 92 3.16 10.03 -7.00
CA ALA A 92 3.63 8.65 -7.15
C ALA A 92 4.45 8.48 -8.42
N LEU A 93 4.02 9.07 -9.53
CA LEU A 93 4.75 9.02 -10.80
C LEU A 93 6.06 9.81 -10.74
N ALA A 94 6.08 10.93 -10.03
CA ALA A 94 7.28 11.75 -9.86
C ALA A 94 8.33 11.05 -8.99
N ASP A 95 7.92 10.15 -8.11
CA ASP A 95 8.81 9.35 -7.26
C ASP A 95 9.25 8.09 -8.01
N ASP A 96 10.18 8.27 -8.96
CA ASP A 96 10.81 7.20 -9.73
C ASP A 96 9.80 6.38 -10.58
N ASN A 97 8.82 7.06 -11.15
CA ASN A 97 7.75 6.45 -11.97
C ASN A 97 6.96 5.36 -11.24
N ARG A 98 6.83 5.46 -9.94
CA ARG A 98 6.05 4.50 -9.17
C ARG A 98 4.57 4.66 -9.44
N MET A 99 3.88 3.54 -9.50
CA MET A 99 2.43 3.55 -9.63
C MET A 99 1.79 3.66 -8.24
N CYS A 100 0.59 4.23 -8.21
CA CYS A 100 -0.25 4.17 -7.03
C CYS A 100 -0.50 2.70 -6.65
N LEU A 101 -0.43 2.38 -5.36
CA LEU A 101 -0.59 1.00 -4.88
C LEU A 101 -1.93 0.40 -5.31
N TYR A 102 -3.00 1.17 -5.35
CA TYR A 102 -4.31 0.71 -5.84
C TYR A 102 -4.24 0.26 -7.29
N GLY A 103 -3.58 1.03 -8.14
CA GLY A 103 -3.44 0.70 -9.55
C GLY A 103 -2.69 -0.60 -9.75
N ILE A 104 -1.59 -0.79 -9.02
CA ILE A 104 -0.79 -2.01 -9.10
C ILE A 104 -1.59 -3.21 -8.61
N MET A 105 -2.24 -3.12 -7.45
CA MET A 105 -3.00 -4.24 -6.89
C MET A 105 -4.20 -4.59 -7.75
N ALA A 106 -4.83 -3.60 -8.38
CA ALA A 106 -5.92 -3.84 -9.32
C ALA A 106 -5.43 -4.53 -10.60
N ALA A 107 -4.29 -4.11 -11.13
CA ALA A 107 -3.69 -4.69 -12.33
C ALA A 107 -3.22 -6.13 -12.10
N GLU A 108 -2.73 -6.44 -10.92
CA GLU A 108 -2.20 -7.76 -10.56
C GLU A 108 -3.23 -8.61 -9.79
N ARG A 109 -4.49 -8.28 -9.87
CA ARG A 109 -5.57 -8.93 -9.12
C ARG A 109 -5.57 -10.44 -9.27
N ALA A 110 -5.30 -10.94 -10.47
CA ALA A 110 -5.29 -12.38 -10.74
C ALA A 110 -4.16 -13.12 -10.01
N ASP A 111 -3.07 -12.42 -9.71
CA ASP A 111 -1.89 -12.98 -9.05
C ASP A 111 -1.91 -12.84 -7.54
N LEU A 112 -2.87 -12.07 -7.01
CA LEU A 112 -2.98 -11.85 -5.57
C LEU A 112 -3.68 -13.02 -4.89
N PRO A 113 -3.25 -13.40 -3.66
CA PRO A 113 -4.01 -14.35 -2.86
C PRO A 113 -5.45 -13.86 -2.63
N VAL A 114 -6.38 -14.77 -2.46
CA VAL A 114 -7.80 -14.43 -2.24
C VAL A 114 -7.98 -13.39 -1.14
N LYS A 115 -7.25 -13.54 -0.03
CA LYS A 115 -7.31 -12.61 1.11
C LYS A 115 -6.90 -11.18 0.71
N GLY A 116 -5.80 -11.04 -0.01
CA GLY A 116 -5.33 -9.73 -0.49
C GLY A 116 -6.28 -9.15 -1.54
N SER A 117 -6.75 -9.97 -2.48
CA SER A 117 -7.68 -9.54 -3.51
C SER A 117 -9.00 -9.06 -2.92
N ALA A 118 -9.56 -9.77 -1.93
CA ALA A 118 -10.79 -9.37 -1.26
C ALA A 118 -10.63 -8.01 -0.57
N LYS A 119 -9.51 -7.77 0.08
CA LYS A 119 -9.22 -6.48 0.72
C LYS A 119 -9.06 -5.36 -0.31
N SER A 120 -8.39 -5.64 -1.42
CA SER A 120 -8.24 -4.67 -2.51
C SER A 120 -9.59 -4.29 -3.08
N GLN A 121 -10.48 -5.25 -3.26
CA GLN A 121 -11.84 -4.98 -3.75
C GLN A 121 -12.62 -4.10 -2.78
N ARG A 122 -12.50 -4.35 -1.48
CA ARG A 122 -13.16 -3.50 -0.46
C ARG A 122 -12.62 -2.07 -0.48
N ILE A 123 -11.32 -1.92 -0.66
CA ILE A 123 -10.70 -0.60 -0.79
C ILE A 123 -11.27 0.14 -2.00
N LEU A 124 -11.30 -0.53 -3.17
CA LEU A 124 -11.84 0.04 -4.38
C LEU A 124 -13.32 0.42 -4.23
N ALA A 125 -14.10 -0.41 -3.56
CA ALA A 125 -15.50 -0.14 -3.28
C ALA A 125 -15.68 1.14 -2.43
N ARG A 126 -14.84 1.32 -1.42
CA ARG A 126 -14.85 2.54 -0.58
C ARG A 126 -14.53 3.79 -1.40
N VAL A 127 -13.55 3.71 -2.26
CA VAL A 127 -13.16 4.83 -3.13
C VAL A 127 -14.32 5.20 -4.07
N ARG A 128 -15.01 4.21 -4.63
CA ARG A 128 -16.17 4.45 -5.50
C ARG A 128 -17.34 5.07 -4.76
N ALA A 129 -17.52 4.71 -3.49
CA ALA A 129 -18.62 5.23 -2.69
C ALA A 129 -18.42 6.69 -2.25
N THR A 130 -17.20 7.20 -2.39
CA THR A 130 -16.85 8.57 -2.02
C THR A 130 -16.87 9.50 -3.21
#